data_43e37500024a422101e41f0af9f49db2
#
_entry.id   43e37500024a422101e41f0af9f49db2
#
_cell.length_a   1.000
_cell.length_b   1.000
_cell.length_c   1.000
_cell.angle_alpha   90.00
_cell.angle_beta   90.00
_cell.angle_gamma   90.00
#
_symmetry.space_group_name_H-M   'P 1'
#
loop_
_entity.id
_entity.type
_entity.pdbx_description
1 polymer ?
#
loop_
_entity_poly.entity_id
_entity_poly.type
_entity_poly.pdbx_seq_one_letter_code
_entity_poly.pdbx_strand_id
1 'polypeptide(L)'
;SNRYGFDVVYLSSKTFHGYQEVGSNEIDVHKGDISQKALNLNFYYAFNYRKFSFPAAFSQSYIQKRSAGSWMIGASFDGSKTKVKGMTIRLNELALGAGYGYNLVPSSHFLFHLSALPTITVYSHDYTKMRVEAEEGSSDTEVPIVRNSMKYHYPSAIITGRGAAVYSWRNKFAGATAVYNFSVAGDEDHLQVKRNKWRVRMFFGFRF
;
A
#
# COMPACT_ATOMS: atom_id res chain seq x y z
N SER A 1 -7.07 -17.82 11.21
CA SER A 1 -7.67 -18.70 10.20
C SER A 1 -6.81 -18.66 8.93
N ASN A 2 -6.58 -19.79 8.28
CA ASN A 2 -5.86 -19.84 7.00
C ASN A 2 -6.72 -19.37 5.82
N ARG A 3 -8.03 -19.22 6.02
CA ARG A 3 -9.00 -18.88 4.98
C ARG A 3 -8.97 -17.39 4.64
N TYR A 4 -8.84 -16.55 5.67
CA TYR A 4 -8.91 -15.10 5.54
C TYR A 4 -7.60 -14.48 6.03
N GLY A 5 -7.18 -13.41 5.38
CA GLY A 5 -6.13 -12.53 5.85
C GLY A 5 -6.61 -11.10 5.86
N PHE A 6 -6.12 -10.35 6.84
CA PHE A 6 -6.42 -8.94 7.01
C PHE A 6 -5.16 -8.20 7.44
N ASP A 7 -4.83 -7.14 6.72
CA ASP A 7 -3.71 -6.27 7.04
C ASP A 7 -4.21 -4.84 7.26
N VAL A 8 -3.70 -4.20 8.30
CA VAL A 8 -3.88 -2.77 8.54
C VAL A 8 -2.52 -2.10 8.55
N VAL A 9 -2.35 -1.09 7.73
CA VAL A 9 -1.14 -0.27 7.71
C VAL A 9 -1.55 1.18 7.87
N TYR A 10 -1.10 1.78 8.96
CA TYR A 10 -1.21 3.22 9.16
C TYR A 10 0.16 3.85 9.00
N LEU A 11 0.23 4.88 8.17
CA LEU A 11 1.42 5.67 7.92
C LEU A 11 1.16 7.11 8.33
N SER A 12 2.06 7.69 9.12
CA SER A 12 2.09 9.12 9.39
C SER A 12 3.50 9.61 9.20
N SER A 13 3.72 10.50 8.25
CA SER A 13 5.03 11.06 7.95
C SER A 13 4.97 12.56 7.81
N LYS A 14 6.08 13.22 8.14
CA LYS A 14 6.33 14.63 7.87
C LYS A 14 7.67 14.72 7.14
N THR A 15 7.74 15.54 6.11
CA THR A 15 8.99 15.76 5.36
C THR A 15 10.01 16.41 6.27
N PHE A 16 11.23 15.86 6.30
CA PHE A 16 12.34 16.46 7.04
C PHE A 16 13.04 17.51 6.22
N HIS A 17 13.34 17.20 4.97
CA HIS A 17 13.76 18.08 3.92
C HIS A 17 13.73 17.42 2.55
N GLY A 18 13.66 18.18 1.46
CA GLY A 18 13.70 17.69 0.10
C GLY A 18 13.67 18.87 -0.87
N TYR A 19 13.90 18.60 -2.10
CA TYR A 19 13.79 19.57 -3.19
C TYR A 19 12.86 19.04 -4.26
N GLN A 20 12.19 19.93 -4.95
CA GLN A 20 11.35 19.62 -6.09
C GLN A 20 11.73 20.53 -7.24
N GLU A 21 12.08 19.97 -8.38
CA GLU A 21 12.28 20.70 -9.62
C GLU A 21 10.93 20.95 -10.29
N VAL A 22 10.62 22.23 -10.54
CA VAL A 22 9.43 22.63 -11.29
C VAL A 22 9.90 23.55 -12.42
N GLY A 23 10.08 23.02 -13.61
CA GLY A 23 10.69 23.73 -14.72
C GLY A 23 12.16 24.05 -14.44
N SER A 24 12.52 25.34 -14.48
CA SER A 24 13.87 25.82 -14.14
C SER A 24 14.04 26.28 -12.68
N ASN A 25 13.00 26.12 -11.86
CA ASN A 25 13.01 26.55 -10.46
C ASN A 25 13.11 25.36 -9.53
N GLU A 26 14.05 25.41 -8.60
CA GLU A 26 14.19 24.48 -7.49
C GLU A 26 13.42 25.02 -6.29
N ILE A 27 12.46 24.23 -5.78
CA ILE A 27 11.67 24.57 -4.60
C ILE A 27 12.18 23.75 -3.44
N ASP A 28 12.77 24.44 -2.46
CA ASP A 28 13.18 23.83 -1.21
C ASP A 28 11.97 23.50 -0.33
N VAL A 29 11.89 22.25 0.10
CA VAL A 29 10.83 21.74 0.98
C VAL A 29 11.42 21.51 2.38
N HIS A 30 10.91 22.27 3.35
CA HIS A 30 11.38 22.22 4.73
C HIS A 30 10.57 21.24 5.59
N LYS A 31 11.10 20.92 6.77
CA LYS A 31 10.45 20.04 7.74
C LYS A 31 9.05 20.55 8.10
N GLY A 32 8.03 19.76 7.79
CA GLY A 32 6.64 20.07 8.10
C GLY A 32 5.83 20.65 6.95
N ASP A 33 6.47 21.07 5.85
CA ASP A 33 5.79 21.60 4.67
C ASP A 33 4.91 20.56 4.00
N ILE A 34 5.37 19.29 4.02
CA ILE A 34 4.58 18.17 3.54
C ILE A 34 4.29 17.22 4.71
N SER A 35 3.03 16.99 4.99
CA SER A 35 2.62 15.96 5.92
C SER A 35 1.65 14.99 5.25
N GLN A 36 1.90 13.70 5.42
CA GLN A 36 1.09 12.64 4.87
C GLN A 36 0.59 11.72 5.98
N LYS A 37 -0.71 11.43 5.93
CA LYS A 37 -1.33 10.37 6.72
C LYS A 37 -2.01 9.40 5.75
N ALA A 38 -1.77 8.13 5.90
CA ALA A 38 -2.39 7.11 5.07
C ALA A 38 -2.85 5.93 5.91
N LEU A 39 -4.01 5.40 5.58
CA LEU A 39 -4.58 4.17 6.10
C LEU A 39 -4.77 3.22 4.95
N ASN A 40 -4.16 2.05 5.02
CA ASN A 40 -4.32 0.99 4.05
C ASN A 40 -4.90 -0.23 4.76
N LEU A 41 -6.04 -0.72 4.27
CA LEU A 41 -6.72 -1.91 4.73
C LEU A 41 -6.70 -2.93 3.60
N ASN A 42 -6.22 -4.13 3.86
CA ASN A 42 -6.23 -5.21 2.88
C ASN A 42 -6.96 -6.41 3.46
N PHE A 43 -7.82 -6.98 2.66
CA PHE A 43 -8.49 -8.24 2.94
C PHE A 43 -8.23 -9.20 1.78
N TYR A 44 -8.02 -10.46 2.10
CA TYR A 44 -7.94 -11.52 1.09
C TYR A 44 -8.57 -12.82 1.59
N TYR A 45 -9.07 -13.59 0.64
CA TYR A 45 -9.63 -14.92 0.84
C TYR A 45 -8.86 -15.93 0.00
N ALA A 46 -8.41 -17.02 0.61
CA ALA A 46 -7.69 -18.11 -0.06
C ALA A 46 -8.62 -19.32 -0.26
N PHE A 47 -8.82 -19.75 -1.51
CA PHE A 47 -9.72 -20.87 -1.83
C PHE A 47 -9.19 -22.20 -1.32
N ASN A 48 -7.88 -22.44 -1.44
CA ASN A 48 -7.24 -23.68 -0.99
C ASN A 48 -6.71 -23.58 0.46
N TYR A 49 -7.45 -22.94 1.35
CA TYR A 49 -7.04 -22.65 2.73
C TYR A 49 -6.71 -23.89 3.57
N ARG A 50 -7.15 -25.09 3.17
CA ARG A 50 -6.85 -26.35 3.87
C ARG A 50 -5.41 -26.80 3.65
N LYS A 51 -4.81 -26.45 2.53
CA LYS A 51 -3.45 -26.85 2.16
C LYS A 51 -2.49 -25.68 2.12
N PHE A 52 -2.96 -24.50 1.75
CA PHE A 52 -2.20 -23.27 1.64
C PHE A 52 -2.40 -22.39 2.87
N SER A 53 -1.32 -21.86 3.45
CA SER A 53 -1.36 -21.00 4.64
C SER A 53 -0.55 -19.73 4.43
N PHE A 54 -1.24 -18.60 4.29
CA PHE A 54 -0.61 -17.29 4.34
C PHE A 54 0.06 -17.00 5.70
N PRO A 55 -0.59 -17.29 6.85
CA PRO A 55 0.02 -17.12 8.15
C PRO A 55 1.32 -17.91 8.36
N ALA A 56 1.50 -19.03 7.67
CA ALA A 56 2.76 -19.77 7.74
C ALA A 56 3.95 -18.98 7.15
N ALA A 57 3.69 -18.12 6.16
CA ALA A 57 4.71 -17.32 5.51
C ALA A 57 4.95 -15.95 6.20
N PHE A 58 3.90 -15.32 6.75
CA PHE A 58 3.95 -13.92 7.17
C PHE A 58 3.85 -13.68 8.67
N SER A 59 3.09 -14.49 9.41
CA SER A 59 2.90 -14.34 10.87
C SER A 59 3.47 -15.48 11.69
N GLN A 60 3.91 -16.57 11.05
CA GLN A 60 4.48 -17.75 11.69
C GLN A 60 3.55 -18.46 12.69
N SER A 61 2.25 -18.16 12.67
CA SER A 61 1.24 -18.76 13.54
C SER A 61 0.81 -20.17 13.11
N TYR A 62 1.26 -20.62 11.93
CA TYR A 62 1.04 -21.97 11.38
C TYR A 62 2.33 -22.54 10.80
N ILE A 63 2.43 -23.86 10.78
CA ILE A 63 3.48 -24.60 10.09
C ILE A 63 2.87 -25.32 8.90
N GLN A 64 3.25 -24.95 7.70
CA GLN A 64 2.88 -25.67 6.50
C GLN A 64 3.92 -26.76 6.20
N LYS A 65 3.49 -28.01 6.12
CA LYS A 65 4.38 -29.17 5.98
C LYS A 65 4.58 -29.63 4.53
N ARG A 66 3.77 -29.15 3.60
CA ARG A 66 3.81 -29.55 2.17
C ARG A 66 3.62 -28.32 1.30
N SER A 67 4.27 -28.33 0.15
CA SER A 67 4.07 -27.29 -0.86
C SER A 67 2.62 -27.24 -1.31
N ALA A 68 2.06 -26.06 -1.41
CA ALA A 68 0.69 -25.85 -1.88
C ALA A 68 0.53 -24.42 -2.39
N GLY A 69 -0.36 -24.25 -3.34
CA GLY A 69 -0.79 -22.95 -3.82
C GLY A 69 -2.29 -22.74 -3.65
N SER A 70 -2.71 -21.51 -3.82
CA SER A 70 -4.10 -21.09 -3.76
C SER A 70 -4.39 -19.94 -4.70
N TRP A 71 -5.49 -20.00 -5.40
CA TRP A 71 -6.15 -18.83 -5.92
C TRP A 71 -6.67 -17.98 -4.76
N MET A 72 -6.64 -16.67 -4.95
CA MET A 72 -7.06 -15.70 -3.95
C MET A 72 -7.89 -14.62 -4.61
N ILE A 73 -8.87 -14.13 -3.87
CA ILE A 73 -9.52 -12.85 -4.15
C ILE A 73 -9.15 -11.88 -3.05
N GLY A 74 -9.07 -10.61 -3.39
CA GLY A 74 -8.70 -9.57 -2.45
C GLY A 74 -9.46 -8.28 -2.66
N ALA A 75 -9.58 -7.53 -1.57
CA ALA A 75 -10.07 -6.18 -1.55
C ALA A 75 -9.08 -5.31 -0.80
N SER A 76 -8.81 -4.11 -1.29
CA SER A 76 -7.99 -3.13 -0.59
C SER A 76 -8.68 -1.78 -0.54
N PHE A 77 -8.59 -1.14 0.60
CA PHE A 77 -8.97 0.26 0.78
C PHE A 77 -7.71 1.06 1.09
N ASP A 78 -7.49 2.12 0.34
CA ASP A 78 -6.38 3.06 0.54
C ASP A 78 -6.97 4.46 0.74
N GLY A 79 -6.86 4.98 1.97
CA GLY A 79 -7.24 6.33 2.34
C GLY A 79 -6.02 7.16 2.67
N SER A 80 -5.81 8.27 1.99
CA SER A 80 -4.66 9.15 2.26
C SER A 80 -5.06 10.62 2.34
N LYS A 81 -4.35 11.34 3.20
CA LYS A 81 -4.44 12.79 3.32
C LYS A 81 -3.05 13.37 3.29
N THR A 82 -2.77 14.13 2.24
CA THR A 82 -1.51 14.86 2.08
C THR A 82 -1.80 16.34 2.25
N LYS A 83 -1.05 16.99 3.11
CA LYS A 83 -1.04 18.45 3.26
C LYS A 83 0.28 18.97 2.74
N VAL A 84 0.21 19.89 1.82
CA VAL A 84 1.33 20.70 1.33
C VAL A 84 0.98 22.14 1.64
N LYS A 85 1.96 23.04 1.74
CA LYS A 85 1.75 24.46 2.04
C LYS A 85 0.55 25.03 1.23
N GLY A 86 -0.50 25.48 1.91
CA GLY A 86 -1.72 26.00 1.27
C GLY A 86 -2.65 24.97 0.61
N MET A 87 -2.26 23.68 0.50
CA MET A 87 -3.04 22.67 -0.22
C MET A 87 -3.28 21.43 0.63
N THR A 88 -4.47 20.84 0.52
CA THR A 88 -4.79 19.56 1.13
C THR A 88 -5.41 18.63 0.07
N ILE A 89 -4.75 17.51 -0.16
CA ILE A 89 -5.21 16.46 -1.07
C ILE A 89 -5.70 15.28 -0.23
N ARG A 90 -6.88 14.76 -0.54
CA ARG A 90 -7.38 13.50 0.02
C ARG A 90 -7.73 12.56 -1.13
N LEU A 91 -7.27 11.32 -0.97
CA LEU A 91 -7.50 10.23 -1.92
C LEU A 91 -8.09 9.06 -1.12
N ASN A 92 -9.20 8.52 -1.59
CA ASN A 92 -9.79 7.31 -1.05
C ASN A 92 -10.08 6.37 -2.21
N GLU A 93 -9.53 5.18 -2.17
CA GLU A 93 -9.63 4.20 -3.24
C GLU A 93 -10.07 2.85 -2.67
N LEU A 94 -10.98 2.19 -3.34
CA LEU A 94 -11.35 0.80 -3.11
C LEU A 94 -10.97 0.00 -4.34
N ALA A 95 -10.15 -1.03 -4.18
CA ALA A 95 -9.73 -1.91 -5.25
C ALA A 95 -10.12 -3.36 -4.96
N LEU A 96 -10.50 -4.08 -6.00
CA LEU A 96 -10.82 -5.50 -5.97
C LEU A 96 -9.94 -6.26 -6.95
N GLY A 97 -9.60 -7.49 -6.63
CA GLY A 97 -8.78 -8.29 -7.52
C GLY A 97 -8.71 -9.76 -7.19
N ALA A 98 -8.05 -10.48 -8.08
CA ALA A 98 -7.78 -11.89 -7.92
C ALA A 98 -6.32 -12.17 -8.25
N GLY A 99 -5.76 -13.19 -7.62
CA GLY A 99 -4.37 -13.54 -7.79
C GLY A 99 -4.07 -14.97 -7.38
N TYR A 100 -2.79 -15.27 -7.34
CA TYR A 100 -2.31 -16.60 -6.97
C TYR A 100 -1.14 -16.49 -6.00
N GLY A 101 -1.11 -17.40 -5.03
CA GLY A 101 0.02 -17.56 -4.12
C GLY A 101 0.47 -19.00 -4.03
N TYR A 102 1.76 -19.21 -3.87
CA TYR A 102 2.36 -20.52 -3.72
C TYR A 102 3.36 -20.53 -2.56
N ASN A 103 3.22 -21.56 -1.71
CA ASN A 103 4.19 -21.89 -0.68
C ASN A 103 4.99 -23.12 -1.13
N LEU A 104 6.27 -22.95 -1.36
CA LEU A 104 7.21 -24.01 -1.59
C LEU A 104 7.80 -24.45 -0.25
N VAL A 105 7.66 -25.71 0.10
CA VAL A 105 8.19 -26.34 1.32
C VAL A 105 9.13 -27.47 0.93
N PRO A 106 10.42 -27.15 0.61
CA PRO A 106 11.38 -28.17 0.17
C PRO A 106 11.79 -29.11 1.28
N SER A 107 11.67 -28.69 2.53
CA SER A 107 11.95 -29.52 3.71
C SER A 107 11.10 -29.05 4.90
N SER A 108 11.13 -29.82 5.99
CA SER A 108 10.42 -29.46 7.25
C SER A 108 10.92 -28.16 7.89
N HIS A 109 12.07 -27.64 7.44
CA HIS A 109 12.70 -26.45 8.00
C HIS A 109 12.49 -25.19 7.14
N PHE A 110 12.25 -25.32 5.85
CA PHE A 110 12.20 -24.21 4.92
C PHE A 110 10.80 -24.00 4.32
N LEU A 111 10.38 -22.75 4.28
CA LEU A 111 9.21 -22.31 3.55
C LEU A 111 9.58 -21.07 2.74
N PHE A 112 9.30 -21.12 1.45
CA PHE A 112 9.37 -19.98 0.55
C PHE A 112 7.96 -19.64 0.04
N HIS A 113 7.59 -18.39 0.07
CA HIS A 113 6.30 -17.91 -0.44
C HIS A 113 6.52 -16.93 -1.57
N LEU A 114 5.70 -17.05 -2.61
CA LEU A 114 5.56 -16.06 -3.65
C LEU A 114 4.08 -15.89 -4.00
N SER A 115 3.62 -14.67 -4.08
CA SER A 115 2.25 -14.37 -4.54
C SER A 115 2.20 -13.07 -5.32
N ALA A 116 1.24 -13.01 -6.25
CA ALA A 116 0.89 -11.81 -7.00
C ALA A 116 -0.63 -11.63 -6.95
N LEU A 117 -1.06 -10.42 -6.62
CA LEU A 117 -2.46 -10.02 -6.55
C LEU A 117 -2.65 -8.72 -7.34
N PRO A 118 -2.94 -8.82 -8.65
CA PRO A 118 -3.44 -7.69 -9.41
C PRO A 118 -4.82 -7.29 -8.92
N THR A 119 -5.04 -6.00 -8.74
CA THR A 119 -6.31 -5.41 -8.32
C THR A 119 -6.65 -4.23 -9.22
N ILE A 120 -7.93 -3.99 -9.42
CA ILE A 120 -8.46 -2.86 -10.18
C ILE A 120 -9.22 -1.98 -9.21
N THR A 121 -8.99 -0.68 -9.26
CA THR A 121 -9.75 0.27 -8.45
C THR A 121 -11.19 0.32 -8.98
N VAL A 122 -12.14 -0.01 -8.12
CA VAL A 122 -13.59 -0.02 -8.45
C VAL A 122 -14.31 1.22 -7.95
N TYR A 123 -13.69 1.93 -7.02
CA TYR A 123 -14.21 3.20 -6.49
C TYR A 123 -13.06 4.10 -6.10
N SER A 124 -13.15 5.36 -6.49
CA SER A 124 -12.22 6.40 -6.02
C SER A 124 -12.98 7.69 -5.74
N HIS A 125 -12.61 8.34 -4.66
CA HIS A 125 -13.14 9.64 -4.29
C HIS A 125 -11.99 10.53 -3.83
N ASP A 126 -11.70 11.52 -4.66
CA ASP A 126 -10.58 12.41 -4.48
C ASP A 126 -11.07 13.84 -4.38
N TYR A 127 -10.48 14.61 -3.49
CA TYR A 127 -10.70 16.02 -3.49
C TYR A 127 -9.45 16.81 -3.06
N THR A 128 -9.27 17.95 -3.69
CA THR A 128 -8.21 18.90 -3.39
C THR A 128 -8.83 20.18 -2.85
N LYS A 129 -8.30 20.67 -1.73
CA LYS A 129 -8.60 22.01 -1.21
C LYS A 129 -7.35 22.87 -1.34
N MET A 130 -7.45 23.97 -2.04
CA MET A 130 -6.41 25.00 -2.10
C MET A 130 -6.87 26.22 -1.29
N ARG A 131 -5.97 26.76 -0.48
CA ARG A 131 -6.13 28.07 0.13
C ARG A 131 -5.29 29.03 -0.71
N VAL A 132 -5.91 29.93 -1.42
CA VAL A 132 -5.23 31.04 -2.11
C VAL A 132 -4.96 32.06 -1.01
N GLU A 133 -3.69 32.37 -0.72
CA GLU A 133 -3.35 33.51 0.13
C GLU A 133 -3.69 34.76 -0.69
N ALA A 134 -4.64 35.59 -0.18
CA ALA A 134 -4.87 36.91 -0.75
C ALA A 134 -3.62 37.78 -0.47
N GLU A 135 -3.18 38.51 -1.49
CA GLU A 135 -2.12 39.52 -1.32
C GLU A 135 -2.50 40.46 -0.17
N GLU A 136 -1.50 40.81 0.66
CA GLU A 136 -1.65 41.75 1.76
C GLU A 136 -2.23 43.08 1.24
N GLY A 137 -3.48 43.37 1.58
CA GLY A 137 -4.11 44.64 1.24
C GLY A 137 -5.64 44.65 1.10
N SER A 138 -6.31 43.53 1.10
CA SER A 138 -7.74 43.43 0.94
C SER A 138 -8.41 43.00 2.23
N SER A 139 -9.12 43.93 2.87
CA SER A 139 -10.02 43.69 4.01
C SER A 139 -11.10 42.68 3.64
N ASP A 140 -11.33 41.72 4.53
CA ASP A 140 -12.54 40.87 4.64
C ASP A 140 -13.09 40.25 3.36
N THR A 141 -12.27 39.50 2.63
CA THR A 141 -12.80 38.63 1.59
C THR A 141 -12.54 37.17 1.98
N GLU A 142 -13.61 36.43 2.20
CA GLU A 142 -13.54 34.97 2.35
C GLU A 142 -12.79 34.38 1.16
N VAL A 143 -11.61 33.81 1.41
CA VAL A 143 -10.76 33.23 0.38
C VAL A 143 -11.53 32.07 -0.26
N PRO A 144 -11.81 32.09 -1.57
CA PRO A 144 -12.57 31.04 -2.20
C PRO A 144 -11.82 29.69 -2.08
N ILE A 145 -12.44 28.75 -1.39
CA ILE A 145 -11.95 27.36 -1.32
C ILE A 145 -12.29 26.72 -2.66
N VAL A 146 -11.35 26.70 -3.58
CA VAL A 146 -11.53 25.97 -4.83
C VAL A 146 -11.52 24.48 -4.53
N ARG A 147 -12.70 23.87 -4.56
CA ARG A 147 -12.88 22.42 -4.51
C ARG A 147 -12.80 21.90 -5.93
N ASN A 148 -11.67 21.38 -6.31
CA ASN A 148 -11.56 20.66 -7.56
C ASN A 148 -11.62 19.15 -7.25
N SER A 149 -12.74 18.50 -7.59
CA SER A 149 -12.82 17.04 -7.55
C SER A 149 -12.20 16.52 -8.84
N MET A 150 -10.97 16.13 -8.79
CA MET A 150 -10.38 15.36 -9.88
C MET A 150 -11.02 13.97 -9.88
N LYS A 151 -11.96 13.74 -10.78
CA LYS A 151 -12.45 12.41 -11.06
C LYS A 151 -11.40 11.72 -11.91
N TYR A 152 -10.56 10.90 -11.29
CA TYR A 152 -9.69 10.03 -12.05
C TYR A 152 -10.54 9.00 -12.80
N HIS A 153 -10.40 8.98 -14.14
CA HIS A 153 -11.06 8.00 -14.97
C HIS A 153 -10.37 6.65 -14.82
N TYR A 154 -11.16 5.61 -14.68
CA TYR A 154 -10.72 4.23 -14.61
C TYR A 154 -10.10 3.72 -15.92
N PRO A 155 -9.17 2.72 -15.84
CA PRO A 155 -8.85 1.87 -14.68
C PRO A 155 -7.49 2.18 -14.05
N SER A 156 -7.49 2.49 -12.76
CA SER A 156 -6.27 2.38 -11.95
C SER A 156 -6.00 0.91 -11.64
N ALA A 157 -4.81 0.45 -11.91
CA ALA A 157 -4.39 -0.91 -11.61
C ALA A 157 -3.32 -0.90 -10.52
N ILE A 158 -3.47 -1.80 -9.56
CA ILE A 158 -2.49 -2.02 -8.49
C ILE A 158 -2.05 -3.47 -8.54
N ILE A 159 -0.75 -3.73 -8.61
CA ILE A 159 -0.19 -5.07 -8.52
C ILE A 159 0.54 -5.20 -7.20
N THR A 160 0.08 -6.09 -6.34
CA THR A 160 0.75 -6.42 -5.09
C THR A 160 1.50 -7.75 -5.22
N GLY A 161 2.82 -7.67 -5.21
CA GLY A 161 3.72 -8.83 -5.11
C GLY A 161 4.14 -9.05 -3.65
N ARG A 162 4.15 -10.32 -3.20
CA ARG A 162 4.64 -10.68 -1.87
C ARG A 162 5.57 -11.86 -1.96
N GLY A 163 6.69 -11.78 -1.22
CA GLY A 163 7.64 -12.86 -1.05
C GLY A 163 7.92 -13.09 0.42
N ALA A 164 8.23 -14.34 0.80
CA ALA A 164 8.73 -14.67 2.11
C ALA A 164 9.70 -15.85 2.04
N ALA A 165 10.70 -15.83 2.92
CA ALA A 165 11.58 -16.95 3.18
C ALA A 165 11.63 -17.18 4.69
N VAL A 166 11.34 -18.39 5.12
CA VAL A 166 11.25 -18.76 6.53
C VAL A 166 12.08 -20.01 6.78
N TYR A 167 12.92 -19.94 7.79
CA TYR A 167 13.64 -21.07 8.34
C TYR A 167 13.15 -21.39 9.74
N SER A 168 12.79 -22.64 10.01
CA SER A 168 12.28 -23.11 11.29
C SER A 168 13.12 -24.26 11.81
N TRP A 169 13.53 -24.19 13.10
CA TRP A 169 14.25 -25.27 13.76
C TRP A 169 13.75 -25.43 15.20
N ARG A 170 13.31 -26.64 15.54
CA ARG A 170 12.68 -26.92 16.85
C ARG A 170 11.53 -25.93 17.11
N ASN A 171 11.61 -25.14 18.18
CA ASN A 171 10.65 -24.12 18.58
C ASN A 171 11.01 -22.69 18.09
N LYS A 172 12.07 -22.52 17.29
CA LYS A 172 12.56 -21.22 16.82
C LYS A 172 12.25 -21.05 15.34
N PHE A 173 12.15 -19.81 14.91
CA PHE A 173 12.05 -19.46 13.49
C PHE A 173 12.73 -18.13 13.20
N ALA A 174 13.25 -18.00 12.01
CA ALA A 174 13.78 -16.75 11.47
C ALA A 174 13.34 -16.61 10.01
N GLY A 175 13.26 -15.40 9.51
CA GLY A 175 12.92 -15.22 8.12
C GLY A 175 12.90 -13.77 7.67
N ALA A 176 12.54 -13.60 6.40
CA ALA A 176 12.35 -12.31 5.78
C ALA A 176 11.07 -12.33 4.94
N THR A 177 10.41 -11.19 4.91
CA THR A 177 9.25 -10.94 4.03
C THR A 177 9.50 -9.70 3.20
N ALA A 178 9.06 -9.72 1.97
CA ALA A 178 9.07 -8.58 1.07
C ALA A 178 7.67 -8.35 0.51
N VAL A 179 7.25 -7.10 0.44
CA VAL A 179 6.00 -6.68 -0.20
C VAL A 179 6.35 -5.58 -1.19
N TYR A 180 5.90 -5.74 -2.40
CA TYR A 180 6.04 -4.79 -3.49
C TYR A 180 4.67 -4.40 -4.00
N ASN A 181 4.40 -3.10 -4.07
CA ASN A 181 3.17 -2.56 -4.63
C ASN A 181 3.54 -1.63 -5.80
N PHE A 182 3.04 -1.97 -6.96
CA PHE A 182 3.07 -1.13 -8.14
C PHE A 182 1.66 -0.61 -8.39
N SER A 183 1.49 0.70 -8.51
CA SER A 183 0.20 1.31 -8.86
C SER A 183 0.38 2.31 -9.98
N VAL A 184 -0.59 2.28 -10.89
CA VAL A 184 -0.74 3.26 -11.97
C VAL A 184 -2.11 3.90 -11.79
N ALA A 185 -2.14 5.20 -11.64
CA ALA A 185 -3.37 5.99 -11.54
C ALA A 185 -3.31 7.16 -12.53
N GLY A 186 -4.46 7.48 -13.14
CA GLY A 186 -4.59 8.57 -14.09
C GLY A 186 -4.68 8.12 -15.55
N ASP A 187 -4.93 9.09 -16.42
CA ASP A 187 -5.08 8.91 -17.85
C ASP A 187 -3.78 9.33 -18.56
N GLU A 188 -3.39 8.61 -19.61
CA GLU A 188 -2.19 8.93 -20.40
C GLU A 188 -2.24 10.32 -21.03
N ASP A 189 -3.45 10.81 -21.33
CA ASP A 189 -3.66 12.10 -22.00
C ASP A 189 -3.60 13.33 -21.05
N HIS A 190 -3.69 13.13 -19.71
CA HIS A 190 -3.75 14.24 -18.77
C HIS A 190 -2.65 14.19 -17.70
N LEU A 191 -2.67 13.20 -16.85
CA LEU A 191 -1.68 13.00 -15.78
C LEU A 191 -1.65 11.54 -15.36
N GLN A 192 -0.56 10.86 -15.65
CA GLN A 192 -0.33 9.51 -15.16
C GLN A 192 0.62 9.51 -13.98
N VAL A 193 0.18 8.98 -12.84
CA VAL A 193 1.02 8.80 -11.65
C VAL A 193 1.39 7.34 -11.49
N LYS A 194 2.66 7.02 -11.65
CA LYS A 194 3.22 5.69 -11.37
C LYS A 194 3.85 5.70 -9.98
N ARG A 195 3.45 4.76 -9.14
CA ARG A 195 3.94 4.67 -7.77
C ARG A 195 4.50 3.28 -7.49
N ASN A 196 5.73 3.24 -7.00
CA ASN A 196 6.40 2.04 -6.56
C ASN A 196 6.62 2.12 -5.05
N LYS A 197 6.16 1.09 -4.32
CA LYS A 197 6.42 0.96 -2.89
C LYS A 197 6.94 -0.44 -2.60
N TRP A 198 7.98 -0.53 -1.81
CA TRP A 198 8.50 -1.80 -1.34
C TRP A 198 8.74 -1.76 0.17
N ARG A 199 8.60 -2.89 0.81
CA ARG A 199 8.85 -3.08 2.24
C ARG A 199 9.48 -4.43 2.46
N VAL A 200 10.61 -4.46 3.14
CA VAL A 200 11.26 -5.68 3.61
C VAL A 200 11.21 -5.70 5.13
N ARG A 201 10.91 -6.85 5.69
CA ARG A 201 10.94 -7.10 7.13
C ARG A 201 11.73 -8.38 7.38
N MET A 202 12.66 -8.32 8.32
CA MET A 202 13.31 -9.48 8.91
C MET A 202 12.69 -9.76 10.27
N PHE A 203 12.62 -11.01 10.65
CA PHE A 203 12.04 -11.42 11.92
C PHE A 203 12.74 -12.66 12.48
N PHE A 204 12.70 -12.76 13.80
CA PHE A 204 13.12 -13.92 14.58
C PHE A 204 12.12 -14.12 15.69
N GLY A 205 11.83 -15.38 16.06
CA GLY A 205 10.88 -15.65 17.11
C GLY A 205 10.90 -17.10 17.61
N PHE A 206 10.05 -17.32 18.61
CA PHE A 206 9.89 -18.63 19.25
C PHE A 206 8.42 -19.04 19.16
N ARG A 207 8.18 -20.36 19.10
CA ARG A 207 6.87 -20.98 19.27
C ARG A 207 6.83 -21.65 20.63
N PHE A 208 5.79 -21.39 21.36
CA PHE A 208 5.51 -22.01 22.65
C PHE A 208 4.54 -23.15 22.48
#